data_8930a47c62ff3f0315a3da0d72c9af32
#
_entry.id   8930a47c62ff3f0315a3da0d72c9af32
#
_cell.length_a   1.000
_cell.length_b   1.000
_cell.length_c   1.000
_cell.angle_alpha   90.00
_cell.angle_beta   90.00
_cell.angle_gamma   90.00
#
_symmetry.space_group_name_H-M   'P 1'
#
loop_
_entity.id
_entity.type
_entity.pdbx_description
1 polymer ?
#
loop_
_entity_poly.entity_id
_entity_poly.type
_entity_poly.pdbx_seq_one_letter_code
_entity_poly.pdbx_strand_id
1 'polypeptide(L)'
;MRSYRNLRALLWKEVKEICRDKKLILTTIFFPLISLPAIGMLTAILMQFQPVVISIVNEDYQSSELSTLILSKMTTYLANQGYIVLNQEDVATALGNFTIDLIVVIPREFSANLTSFDRVAYIELIKRTGVPEDRLNKAEQDVRGLIETLSDQISELKIEEIAIRSGLTNYSLHAIRSPLQVKAPIYISPSGEQAKPEDIIRPFIAKLLILSLSFIVTPASSFIVDSIVGERERKTMEMLLATPVSVWEIFASKVIAASIIGSVASLADIGSLLVYFGTLITALGSRFVALFDINLIILHALVGFLTILVTVSISIPFISRTRGIRTASNIASLFSVIGLAFFVSGWIID
;
A
#
# COMPACT_ATOMS: atom_id res chain seq x y z
N MET A 1 25.30 -26.91 35.34
CA MET A 1 24.88 -28.11 34.58
C MET A 1 23.43 -28.57 34.90
N ARG A 2 22.97 -28.56 36.14
CA ARG A 2 21.60 -29.00 36.53
C ARG A 2 20.50 -28.13 35.95
N SER A 3 20.64 -26.81 35.95
CA SER A 3 19.68 -25.84 35.37
C SER A 3 19.48 -26.02 33.88
N TYR A 4 20.55 -26.23 33.09
CA TYR A 4 20.44 -26.44 31.65
C TYR A 4 19.67 -27.74 31.30
N ARG A 5 19.86 -28.80 32.09
CA ARG A 5 19.13 -30.08 31.89
C ARG A 5 17.64 -29.93 32.21
N ASN A 6 17.29 -29.17 33.25
CA ASN A 6 15.92 -28.88 33.60
C ASN A 6 15.21 -28.05 32.51
N LEU A 7 15.83 -26.96 32.04
CA LEU A 7 15.31 -26.11 30.96
C LEU A 7 15.07 -26.90 29.67
N ARG A 8 16.03 -27.77 29.31
CA ARG A 8 15.89 -28.64 28.14
C ARG A 8 14.71 -29.60 28.25
N ALA A 9 14.50 -30.18 29.41
CA ALA A 9 13.38 -31.11 29.68
C ALA A 9 12.03 -30.37 29.59
N LEU A 10 11.94 -29.18 30.21
CA LEU A 10 10.76 -28.33 30.16
C LEU A 10 10.44 -27.90 28.73
N LEU A 11 11.44 -27.41 28.01
CA LEU A 11 11.29 -26.99 26.62
C LEU A 11 10.84 -28.16 25.74
N TRP A 12 11.39 -29.37 25.93
CA TRP A 12 10.96 -30.55 25.19
C TRP A 12 9.49 -30.90 25.44
N LYS A 13 9.02 -30.75 26.70
CA LYS A 13 7.60 -30.88 27.04
C LYS A 13 6.74 -29.89 26.28
N GLU A 14 7.07 -28.61 26.32
CA GLU A 14 6.32 -27.54 25.63
C GLU A 14 6.28 -27.77 24.11
N VAL A 15 7.41 -28.10 23.48
CA VAL A 15 7.48 -28.40 22.05
C VAL A 15 6.65 -29.63 21.69
N LYS A 16 6.65 -30.67 22.55
CA LYS A 16 5.83 -31.85 22.32
C LYS A 16 4.32 -31.56 22.43
N GLU A 17 3.92 -30.68 23.34
CA GLU A 17 2.54 -30.20 23.45
C GLU A 17 2.12 -29.43 22.20
N ILE A 18 2.97 -28.52 21.71
CA ILE A 18 2.77 -27.81 20.45
C ILE A 18 2.55 -28.78 19.29
N CYS A 19 3.43 -29.76 19.13
CA CYS A 19 3.35 -30.74 18.04
C CYS A 19 2.10 -31.65 18.10
N ARG A 20 1.47 -31.76 19.28
CA ARG A 20 0.24 -32.54 19.46
C ARG A 20 -1.03 -31.72 19.24
N ASP A 21 -0.94 -30.40 19.38
CA ASP A 21 -2.08 -29.50 19.14
C ASP A 21 -2.19 -29.16 17.64
N LYS A 22 -2.92 -30.03 16.93
CA LYS A 22 -3.18 -29.83 15.48
C LYS A 22 -3.89 -28.51 15.19
N LYS A 23 -4.74 -28.00 16.11
CA LYS A 23 -5.46 -26.76 15.91
C LYS A 23 -4.50 -25.57 16.00
N LEU A 24 -3.60 -25.58 16.98
CA LEU A 24 -2.57 -24.56 17.14
C LEU A 24 -1.66 -24.51 15.92
N ILE A 25 -1.16 -25.65 15.44
CA ILE A 25 -0.31 -25.72 14.23
C ILE A 25 -1.06 -25.20 13.01
N LEU A 26 -2.31 -25.64 12.83
CA LEU A 26 -3.13 -25.22 11.71
C LEU A 26 -3.33 -23.69 11.73
N THR A 27 -3.74 -23.13 12.86
CA THR A 27 -3.95 -21.67 12.98
C THR A 27 -2.66 -20.88 12.84
N THR A 28 -1.53 -21.42 13.33
CA THR A 28 -0.20 -20.79 13.21
C THR A 28 0.25 -20.64 11.76
N ILE A 29 -0.04 -21.64 10.92
CA ILE A 29 0.38 -21.64 9.52
C ILE A 29 -0.69 -21.03 8.62
N PHE A 30 -1.93 -21.47 8.72
CA PHE A 30 -2.98 -21.06 7.79
C PHE A 30 -3.48 -19.65 8.00
N PHE A 31 -3.52 -19.16 9.26
CA PHE A 31 -4.04 -17.82 9.51
C PHE A 31 -3.15 -16.72 8.88
N PRO A 32 -1.82 -16.68 9.11
CA PRO A 32 -0.96 -15.75 8.37
C PRO A 32 -1.00 -15.99 6.86
N LEU A 33 -0.94 -17.24 6.41
CA LEU A 33 -0.87 -17.60 4.99
C LEU A 33 -2.08 -17.12 4.17
N ILE A 34 -3.27 -17.08 4.77
CA ILE A 34 -4.52 -16.72 4.07
C ILE A 34 -4.86 -15.24 4.29
N SER A 35 -4.54 -14.68 5.45
CA SER A 35 -4.98 -13.33 5.85
C SER A 35 -4.48 -12.22 4.92
N LEU A 36 -3.19 -12.20 4.59
CA LEU A 36 -2.62 -11.19 3.71
C LEU A 36 -3.12 -11.29 2.26
N PRO A 37 -3.13 -12.47 1.60
CA PRO A 37 -3.72 -12.60 0.27
C PRO A 37 -5.20 -12.21 0.22
N ALA A 38 -5.98 -12.56 1.24
CA ALA A 38 -7.39 -12.18 1.31
C ALA A 38 -7.58 -10.66 1.45
N ILE A 39 -6.79 -10.01 2.29
CA ILE A 39 -6.78 -8.55 2.42
C ILE A 39 -6.32 -7.90 1.11
N GLY A 40 -5.30 -8.45 0.47
CA GLY A 40 -4.80 -7.97 -0.81
C GLY A 40 -5.84 -8.04 -1.92
N MET A 41 -6.53 -9.18 -2.03
CA MET A 41 -7.66 -9.31 -2.97
C MET A 41 -8.77 -8.29 -2.68
N LEU A 42 -9.15 -8.14 -1.41
CA LEU A 42 -10.17 -7.17 -1.02
C LEU A 42 -9.74 -5.75 -1.36
N THR A 43 -8.50 -5.40 -1.08
CA THR A 43 -7.94 -4.08 -1.39
C THR A 43 -7.92 -3.85 -2.90
N ALA A 44 -7.47 -4.82 -3.70
CA ALA A 44 -7.47 -4.72 -5.16
C ALA A 44 -8.90 -4.52 -5.72
N ILE A 45 -9.87 -5.27 -5.19
CA ILE A 45 -11.29 -5.11 -5.56
C ILE A 45 -11.80 -3.73 -5.19
N LEU A 46 -11.59 -3.27 -3.96
CA LEU A 46 -12.04 -1.95 -3.52
C LEU A 46 -11.40 -0.82 -4.33
N MET A 47 -10.13 -0.95 -4.66
CA MET A 47 -9.44 0.02 -5.52
C MET A 47 -10.00 0.06 -6.95
N GLN A 48 -10.50 -1.06 -7.49
CA GLN A 48 -11.12 -1.09 -8.81
C GLN A 48 -12.44 -0.31 -8.89
N PHE A 49 -13.13 -0.10 -7.80
CA PHE A 49 -14.44 0.57 -7.78
C PHE A 49 -14.39 2.06 -7.44
N GLN A 50 -13.24 2.61 -7.06
CA GLN A 50 -13.16 4.05 -6.77
C GLN A 50 -13.06 4.86 -8.09
N PRO A 51 -13.87 5.93 -8.29
CA PRO A 51 -13.72 6.79 -9.45
C PRO A 51 -12.37 7.51 -9.41
N VAL A 52 -11.71 7.65 -10.58
CA VAL A 52 -10.50 8.46 -10.68
C VAL A 52 -10.87 9.93 -10.59
N VAL A 53 -10.18 10.67 -9.74
CA VAL A 53 -10.35 12.12 -9.59
C VAL A 53 -9.31 12.83 -10.45
N ILE A 54 -9.79 13.60 -11.42
CA ILE A 54 -8.95 14.38 -12.33
C ILE A 54 -9.08 15.85 -11.97
N SER A 55 -7.96 16.52 -11.77
CA SER A 55 -7.93 17.98 -11.64
C SER A 55 -7.48 18.61 -12.94
N ILE A 56 -8.16 19.65 -13.40
CA ILE A 56 -7.70 20.47 -14.53
C ILE A 56 -7.31 21.85 -13.98
N VAL A 57 -6.06 22.22 -14.25
CA VAL A 57 -5.47 23.51 -13.87
C VAL A 57 -5.23 24.32 -15.14
N ASN A 58 -5.81 25.51 -15.22
CA ASN A 58 -5.58 26.43 -16.34
C ASN A 58 -4.72 27.62 -15.88
N GLU A 59 -3.43 27.56 -16.14
CA GLU A 59 -2.51 28.67 -15.86
C GLU A 59 -2.53 29.79 -16.94
N ASP A 60 -3.19 29.52 -18.08
CA ASP A 60 -3.30 30.45 -19.23
C ASP A 60 -4.62 31.25 -19.23
N TYR A 61 -5.37 31.23 -18.12
CA TYR A 61 -6.70 31.82 -18.02
C TYR A 61 -6.75 33.34 -18.28
N GLN A 62 -5.61 34.04 -18.09
CA GLN A 62 -5.54 35.49 -18.32
C GLN A 62 -5.26 35.84 -19.78
N SER A 63 -4.82 34.92 -20.60
CA SER A 63 -4.28 35.20 -21.93
C SER A 63 -5.29 35.03 -23.06
N SER A 64 -6.32 34.18 -22.91
CA SER A 64 -7.25 33.90 -24.02
C SER A 64 -8.51 33.15 -23.58
N GLU A 65 -9.63 33.42 -24.29
CA GLU A 65 -10.86 32.62 -24.19
C GLU A 65 -10.67 31.17 -24.69
N LEU A 66 -9.64 30.90 -25.52
CA LEU A 66 -9.38 29.58 -26.09
C LEU A 66 -9.01 28.54 -25.00
N SER A 67 -8.15 28.90 -24.05
CA SER A 67 -7.80 28.00 -22.95
C SER A 67 -9.01 27.66 -22.08
N THR A 68 -9.89 28.63 -21.86
CA THR A 68 -11.14 28.45 -21.10
C THR A 68 -12.13 27.55 -21.86
N LEU A 69 -12.22 27.69 -23.18
CA LEU A 69 -13.05 26.84 -24.02
C LEU A 69 -12.54 25.38 -24.01
N ILE A 70 -11.23 25.18 -24.12
CA ILE A 70 -10.61 23.85 -24.05
C ILE A 70 -10.86 23.24 -22.67
N LEU A 71 -10.65 24.00 -21.57
CA LEU A 71 -10.95 23.59 -20.22
C LEU A 71 -12.41 23.08 -20.09
N SER A 72 -13.38 23.86 -20.60
CA SER A 72 -14.81 23.49 -20.52
C SER A 72 -15.10 22.19 -21.31
N LYS A 73 -14.54 22.03 -22.51
CA LYS A 73 -14.67 20.81 -23.31
C LYS A 73 -14.05 19.60 -22.61
N MET A 74 -12.85 19.75 -22.03
CA MET A 74 -12.17 18.69 -21.30
C MET A 74 -12.98 18.29 -20.05
N THR A 75 -13.46 19.26 -19.27
CA THR A 75 -14.28 19.00 -18.08
C THR A 75 -15.55 18.22 -18.45
N THR A 76 -16.26 18.66 -19.49
CA THR A 76 -17.49 18.00 -19.92
C THR A 76 -17.23 16.59 -20.45
N TYR A 77 -16.20 16.40 -21.28
CA TYR A 77 -15.86 15.10 -21.83
C TYR A 77 -15.47 14.11 -20.75
N LEU A 78 -14.55 14.48 -19.85
CA LEU A 78 -14.08 13.61 -18.79
C LEU A 78 -15.18 13.27 -17.76
N ALA A 79 -16.03 14.22 -17.43
CA ALA A 79 -17.22 13.97 -16.59
C ALA A 79 -18.17 12.94 -17.25
N ASN A 80 -18.37 13.02 -18.56
CA ASN A 80 -19.19 12.05 -19.30
C ASN A 80 -18.55 10.65 -19.36
N GLN A 81 -17.24 10.54 -19.23
CA GLN A 81 -16.52 9.26 -19.12
C GLN A 81 -16.58 8.66 -17.69
N GLY A 82 -17.22 9.34 -16.74
CA GLY A 82 -17.39 8.87 -15.37
C GLY A 82 -16.26 9.25 -14.40
N TYR A 83 -15.41 10.19 -14.79
CA TYR A 83 -14.39 10.76 -13.90
C TYR A 83 -14.97 11.86 -13.02
N ILE A 84 -14.44 11.99 -11.80
CA ILE A 84 -14.71 13.17 -10.97
C ILE A 84 -13.73 14.25 -11.41
N VAL A 85 -14.24 15.35 -11.97
CA VAL A 85 -13.41 16.44 -12.48
C VAL A 85 -13.48 17.62 -11.52
N LEU A 86 -12.31 18.08 -11.08
CA LEU A 86 -12.12 19.25 -10.22
C LEU A 86 -11.36 20.32 -11.01
N ASN A 87 -11.79 21.58 -10.92
CA ASN A 87 -11.04 22.69 -11.46
C ASN A 87 -10.32 23.40 -10.31
N GLN A 88 -9.01 23.50 -10.43
CA GLN A 88 -8.16 24.17 -9.44
C GLN A 88 -7.51 25.42 -10.07
N GLU A 89 -7.21 26.41 -9.24
CA GLU A 89 -6.64 27.68 -9.72
C GLU A 89 -5.15 27.56 -10.08
N ASP A 90 -4.43 26.75 -9.32
CA ASP A 90 -2.99 26.54 -9.52
C ASP A 90 -2.55 25.08 -9.25
N VAL A 91 -1.36 24.75 -9.73
CA VAL A 91 -0.77 23.41 -9.58
C VAL A 91 -0.47 23.11 -8.11
N ALA A 92 -0.05 24.10 -7.31
CA ALA A 92 0.31 23.88 -5.91
C ALA A 92 -0.92 23.47 -5.09
N THR A 93 -2.05 24.11 -5.30
CA THR A 93 -3.33 23.74 -4.68
C THR A 93 -3.78 22.34 -5.11
N ALA A 94 -3.64 21.99 -6.39
CA ALA A 94 -3.96 20.66 -6.90
C ALA A 94 -3.04 19.57 -6.29
N LEU A 95 -1.74 19.87 -6.13
CA LEU A 95 -0.78 18.98 -5.48
C LEU A 95 -1.05 18.80 -3.99
N GLY A 96 -1.51 19.84 -3.30
CA GLY A 96 -1.88 19.79 -1.88
C GLY A 96 -3.14 18.98 -1.61
N ASN A 97 -3.97 18.71 -2.61
CA ASN A 97 -5.18 17.91 -2.46
C ASN A 97 -4.91 16.43 -2.76
N PHE A 98 -4.73 15.62 -1.73
CA PHE A 98 -4.41 14.19 -1.83
C PHE A 98 -5.50 13.31 -2.44
N THR A 99 -6.71 13.83 -2.66
CA THR A 99 -7.78 13.08 -3.32
C THR A 99 -7.67 13.08 -4.84
N ILE A 100 -6.78 13.92 -5.43
CA ILE A 100 -6.61 14.04 -6.87
C ILE A 100 -5.60 13.00 -7.36
N ASP A 101 -6.00 12.20 -8.33
CA ASP A 101 -5.22 11.10 -8.90
C ASP A 101 -4.41 11.53 -10.14
N LEU A 102 -5.00 12.39 -10.97
CA LEU A 102 -4.39 12.91 -12.20
C LEU A 102 -4.60 14.43 -12.28
N ILE A 103 -3.53 15.17 -12.52
CA ILE A 103 -3.60 16.61 -12.76
C ILE A 103 -3.27 16.88 -14.22
N VAL A 104 -4.14 17.60 -14.89
CA VAL A 104 -3.99 18.07 -16.26
C VAL A 104 -3.73 19.56 -16.21
N VAL A 105 -2.54 19.99 -16.65
CA VAL A 105 -2.12 21.38 -16.61
C VAL A 105 -2.12 21.98 -18.01
N ILE A 106 -2.86 23.05 -18.17
CA ILE A 106 -2.79 23.96 -19.34
C ILE A 106 -1.78 25.05 -18.96
N PRO A 107 -0.54 25.01 -19.48
CA PRO A 107 0.50 25.93 -19.05
C PRO A 107 0.30 27.36 -19.59
N ARG A 108 1.03 28.27 -19.02
CA ARG A 108 1.03 29.68 -19.47
C ARG A 108 1.25 29.87 -20.93
N GLU A 109 1.28 30.51 -21.74
CA GLU A 109 1.56 30.58 -23.20
C GLU A 109 0.86 29.52 -24.06
N PHE A 110 -0.03 28.68 -23.49
CA PHE A 110 -0.71 27.62 -24.23
C PHE A 110 -1.47 28.18 -25.43
N SER A 111 -2.30 29.21 -25.25
CA SER A 111 -3.10 29.83 -26.32
C SER A 111 -2.23 30.51 -27.37
N ALA A 112 -1.13 31.14 -26.95
CA ALA A 112 -0.19 31.77 -27.88
C ALA A 112 0.50 30.72 -28.75
N ASN A 113 0.93 29.60 -28.17
CA ASN A 113 1.54 28.50 -28.91
C ASN A 113 0.51 27.79 -29.80
N LEU A 114 -0.75 27.65 -29.33
CA LEU A 114 -1.81 26.99 -30.10
C LEU A 114 -2.19 27.77 -31.35
N THR A 115 -2.17 29.11 -31.31
CA THR A 115 -2.48 29.96 -32.47
C THR A 115 -1.28 30.16 -33.40
N SER A 116 -0.07 29.89 -32.92
CA SER A 116 1.15 30.01 -33.73
C SER A 116 1.27 28.91 -34.79
N PHE A 117 1.93 29.21 -35.92
CA PHE A 117 2.26 28.26 -36.97
C PHE A 117 3.66 27.63 -36.81
N ASP A 118 4.50 28.15 -35.91
CA ASP A 118 5.88 27.71 -35.69
C ASP A 118 6.08 27.00 -34.33
N ARG A 119 5.05 26.99 -33.46
CA ARG A 119 5.13 26.42 -32.13
C ARG A 119 4.04 25.38 -31.88
N VAL A 120 4.34 24.44 -30.97
CA VAL A 120 3.39 23.42 -30.52
C VAL A 120 2.90 23.79 -29.11
N ALA A 121 1.60 23.75 -28.90
CA ALA A 121 1.02 23.85 -27.57
C ALA A 121 1.08 22.48 -26.85
N TYR A 122 1.53 22.48 -25.61
CA TYR A 122 1.62 21.27 -24.81
C TYR A 122 0.64 21.32 -23.63
N ILE A 123 0.09 20.19 -23.27
CA ILE A 123 -0.61 19.96 -22.02
C ILE A 123 0.27 19.03 -21.18
N GLU A 124 0.40 19.35 -19.90
CA GLU A 124 1.20 18.56 -18.99
C GLU A 124 0.29 17.65 -18.16
N LEU A 125 0.73 16.41 -17.95
CA LEU A 125 0.05 15.45 -17.11
C LEU A 125 0.91 15.10 -15.90
N ILE A 126 0.35 15.24 -14.70
CA ILE A 126 0.99 14.87 -13.45
C ILE A 126 0.18 13.74 -12.83
N LYS A 127 0.78 12.58 -12.71
CA LYS A 127 0.14 11.39 -12.13
C LYS A 127 0.54 11.24 -10.67
N ARG A 128 -0.45 11.05 -9.82
CA ARG A 128 -0.20 10.72 -8.42
C ARG A 128 0.02 9.24 -8.26
N THR A 129 0.96 8.92 -7.41
CA THR A 129 1.31 7.55 -7.07
C THR A 129 0.34 7.01 -6.02
N GLY A 130 0.07 5.68 -6.05
CA GLY A 130 -0.86 5.03 -5.11
C GLY A 130 -2.22 4.64 -5.70
N VAL A 131 -2.52 5.07 -6.92
CA VAL A 131 -3.71 4.65 -7.68
C VAL A 131 -3.35 3.47 -8.59
N PRO A 132 -4.25 2.48 -8.80
CA PRO A 132 -4.01 1.40 -9.75
C PRO A 132 -3.63 1.92 -11.13
N GLU A 133 -2.50 1.45 -11.65
CA GLU A 133 -1.90 1.99 -12.88
C GLU A 133 -2.82 1.87 -14.09
N ASP A 134 -3.56 0.77 -14.21
CA ASP A 134 -4.49 0.55 -15.32
C ASP A 134 -5.56 1.63 -15.40
N ARG A 135 -6.02 2.14 -14.26
CA ARG A 135 -7.04 3.20 -14.20
C ARG A 135 -6.45 4.56 -14.56
N LEU A 136 -5.25 4.86 -14.07
CA LEU A 136 -4.53 6.08 -14.46
C LEU A 136 -4.16 6.04 -15.94
N ASN A 137 -3.75 4.89 -16.46
CA ASN A 137 -3.43 4.72 -17.87
C ASN A 137 -4.68 4.90 -18.74
N LYS A 138 -5.84 4.37 -18.30
CA LYS A 138 -7.10 4.62 -18.99
C LYS A 138 -7.45 6.10 -18.97
N ALA A 139 -7.38 6.77 -17.83
CA ALA A 139 -7.65 8.20 -17.72
C ALA A 139 -6.69 9.02 -18.60
N GLU A 140 -5.39 8.67 -18.63
CA GLU A 140 -4.43 9.29 -19.55
C GLU A 140 -4.79 9.07 -21.02
N GLN A 141 -5.17 7.84 -21.39
CA GLN A 141 -5.58 7.53 -22.77
C GLN A 141 -6.83 8.32 -23.18
N ASP A 142 -7.81 8.47 -22.28
CA ASP A 142 -9.02 9.25 -22.56
C ASP A 142 -8.68 10.75 -22.71
N VAL A 143 -7.78 11.28 -21.89
CA VAL A 143 -7.27 12.66 -22.05
C VAL A 143 -6.51 12.81 -23.36
N ARG A 144 -5.61 11.88 -23.71
CA ARG A 144 -4.84 11.92 -24.97
C ARG A 144 -5.76 11.84 -26.18
N GLY A 145 -6.74 10.94 -26.18
CA GLY A 145 -7.68 10.80 -27.28
C GLY A 145 -8.53 12.06 -27.51
N LEU A 146 -8.94 12.73 -26.41
CA LEU A 146 -9.61 14.03 -26.53
C LEU A 146 -8.67 15.10 -27.14
N ILE A 147 -7.42 15.15 -26.68
CA ILE A 147 -6.43 16.12 -27.17
C ILE A 147 -6.10 15.87 -28.64
N GLU A 148 -5.99 14.61 -29.08
CA GLU A 148 -5.82 14.25 -30.50
C GLU A 148 -7.01 14.74 -31.33
N THR A 149 -8.24 14.52 -30.87
CA THR A 149 -9.46 15.00 -31.55
C THR A 149 -9.48 16.52 -31.66
N LEU A 150 -9.13 17.24 -30.59
CA LEU A 150 -9.04 18.71 -30.60
C LEU A 150 -7.90 19.19 -31.50
N SER A 151 -6.77 18.49 -31.50
CA SER A 151 -5.62 18.78 -32.37
C SER A 151 -5.99 18.68 -33.85
N ASP A 152 -6.73 17.63 -34.23
CA ASP A 152 -7.17 17.45 -35.60
C ASP A 152 -8.11 18.57 -36.03
N GLN A 153 -9.09 18.96 -35.22
CA GLN A 153 -9.99 20.09 -35.49
C GLN A 153 -9.23 21.41 -35.67
N ILE A 154 -8.26 21.69 -34.78
CA ILE A 154 -7.46 22.91 -34.85
C ILE A 154 -6.53 22.87 -36.08
N SER A 155 -6.00 21.69 -36.44
CA SER A 155 -5.17 21.49 -37.63
C SER A 155 -5.94 21.82 -38.92
N GLU A 156 -7.19 21.37 -39.03
CA GLU A 156 -8.05 21.68 -40.19
C GLU A 156 -8.23 23.19 -40.33
N LEU A 157 -8.55 23.90 -39.22
CA LEU A 157 -8.69 25.37 -39.22
C LEU A 157 -7.41 26.07 -39.64
N LYS A 158 -6.24 25.60 -39.15
CA LYS A 158 -4.95 26.18 -39.54
C LYS A 158 -4.60 25.94 -41.00
N ILE A 159 -4.90 24.77 -41.55
CA ILE A 159 -4.68 24.46 -42.97
C ILE A 159 -5.55 25.36 -43.85
N GLU A 160 -6.82 25.59 -43.46
CA GLU A 160 -7.72 26.50 -44.17
C GLU A 160 -7.20 27.95 -44.14
N GLU A 161 -6.70 28.41 -42.97
CA GLU A 161 -6.09 29.72 -42.83
C GLU A 161 -4.82 29.88 -43.68
N ILE A 162 -3.96 28.84 -43.74
CA ILE A 162 -2.78 28.83 -44.62
C ILE A 162 -3.19 28.92 -46.11
N ALA A 163 -4.21 28.19 -46.51
CA ALA A 163 -4.71 28.20 -47.88
C ALA A 163 -5.20 29.62 -48.27
N ILE A 164 -5.77 30.38 -47.37
CA ILE A 164 -6.21 31.76 -47.55
C ILE A 164 -5.02 32.75 -47.57
N ARG A 165 -4.02 32.53 -46.71
CA ARG A 165 -2.84 33.37 -46.55
C ARG A 165 -1.66 32.87 -47.38
N SER A 166 -1.80 32.73 -48.69
CA SER A 166 -0.68 32.33 -49.58
C SER A 166 0.51 33.28 -49.44
N GLY A 167 1.57 32.87 -48.72
CA GLY A 167 2.79 33.66 -48.52
C GLY A 167 3.49 33.48 -47.20
N LEU A 168 3.00 32.62 -46.32
CA LEU A 168 3.68 32.28 -45.06
C LEU A 168 5.03 31.61 -45.32
N THR A 169 6.13 32.27 -44.90
CA THR A 169 7.50 31.74 -45.00
C THR A 169 7.99 31.08 -43.73
N ASN A 170 7.30 31.29 -42.58
CA ASN A 170 7.70 30.77 -41.29
C ASN A 170 6.57 29.91 -40.68
N TYR A 171 6.61 28.60 -40.92
CA TYR A 171 5.67 27.64 -40.36
C TYR A 171 6.38 26.32 -40.01
N SER A 172 5.86 25.62 -39.01
CA SER A 172 6.27 24.27 -38.67
C SER A 172 5.17 23.28 -39.10
N LEU A 173 5.49 22.33 -39.99
CA LEU A 173 4.57 21.26 -40.37
C LEU A 173 4.08 20.47 -39.16
N HIS A 174 4.94 20.29 -38.16
CA HIS A 174 4.57 19.61 -36.92
C HIS A 174 3.57 20.41 -36.09
N ALA A 175 3.75 21.74 -35.99
CA ALA A 175 2.81 22.62 -35.30
C ALA A 175 1.45 22.73 -35.97
N ILE A 176 1.40 22.54 -37.33
CA ILE A 176 0.16 22.50 -38.08
C ILE A 176 -0.54 21.14 -37.94
N ARG A 177 0.22 20.06 -38.12
CA ARG A 177 -0.34 18.69 -38.12
C ARG A 177 -0.72 18.20 -36.71
N SER A 178 0.01 18.65 -35.70
CA SER A 178 -0.21 18.24 -34.32
C SER A 178 -0.06 19.44 -33.37
N PRO A 179 -1.00 20.43 -33.45
CA PRO A 179 -0.91 21.70 -32.72
C PRO A 179 -1.04 21.53 -31.20
N LEU A 180 -1.59 20.42 -30.77
CA LEU A 180 -1.82 20.10 -29.36
C LEU A 180 -1.22 18.73 -29.03
N GLN A 181 -0.35 18.69 -28.07
CA GLN A 181 0.31 17.45 -27.62
C GLN A 181 0.37 17.39 -26.11
N VAL A 182 0.43 16.17 -25.56
CA VAL A 182 0.66 15.90 -24.16
C VAL A 182 2.14 15.60 -23.96
N LYS A 183 2.79 16.30 -23.03
CA LYS A 183 4.15 15.97 -22.60
C LYS A 183 4.19 14.62 -21.88
N ALA A 184 5.37 14.03 -21.76
CA ALA A 184 5.55 12.85 -20.93
C ALA A 184 5.12 13.17 -19.48
N PRO A 185 4.34 12.26 -18.82
CA PRO A 185 3.84 12.51 -17.48
C PRO A 185 4.97 12.61 -16.46
N ILE A 186 4.82 13.50 -15.51
CA ILE A 186 5.72 13.64 -14.36
C ILE A 186 5.09 12.88 -13.20
N TYR A 187 5.87 12.03 -12.54
CA TYR A 187 5.45 11.32 -11.34
C TYR A 187 5.84 12.13 -10.10
N ILE A 188 4.92 12.25 -9.17
CA ILE A 188 5.14 12.92 -7.89
C ILE A 188 4.80 11.98 -6.73
N SER A 189 5.55 12.10 -5.63
CA SER A 189 5.25 11.42 -4.37
C SER A 189 4.04 12.07 -3.68
N PRO A 190 3.44 11.41 -2.66
CA PRO A 190 2.41 12.06 -1.82
C PRO A 190 2.89 13.36 -1.19
N SER A 191 4.18 13.49 -0.86
CA SER A 191 4.79 14.72 -0.32
C SER A 191 4.96 15.86 -1.34
N GLY A 192 4.62 15.65 -2.62
CA GLY A 192 4.73 16.65 -3.68
C GLY A 192 6.11 16.71 -4.34
N GLU A 193 7.06 15.87 -3.97
CA GLU A 193 8.37 15.79 -4.60
C GLU A 193 8.35 14.89 -5.86
N GLN A 194 9.28 15.14 -6.79
CA GLN A 194 9.41 14.32 -7.97
C GLN A 194 9.79 12.88 -7.58
N ALA A 195 8.95 11.92 -7.92
CA ALA A 195 9.10 10.51 -7.57
C ALA A 195 9.53 9.67 -8.76
N LYS A 196 10.24 8.59 -8.48
CA LYS A 196 10.40 7.50 -9.45
C LYS A 196 9.16 6.60 -9.40
N PRO A 197 8.79 5.94 -10.51
CA PRO A 197 7.68 4.98 -10.50
C PRO A 197 7.78 3.91 -9.42
N GLU A 198 8.99 3.55 -9.01
CA GLU A 198 9.29 2.54 -7.99
C GLU A 198 9.00 3.01 -6.56
N ASP A 199 9.06 4.33 -6.30
CA ASP A 199 8.81 4.90 -4.98
C ASP A 199 7.31 4.97 -4.63
N ILE A 200 6.47 4.68 -5.61
CA ILE A 200 5.01 4.74 -5.57
C ILE A 200 4.42 3.79 -4.52
N ILE A 201 4.98 2.61 -4.40
CA ILE A 201 4.34 1.47 -3.74
C ILE A 201 5.04 1.14 -2.41
N ARG A 202 6.27 1.64 -2.20
CA ARG A 202 7.02 1.41 -0.96
C ARG A 202 6.25 1.75 0.32
N PRO A 203 5.57 2.92 0.44
CA PRO A 203 4.80 3.24 1.64
C PRO A 203 3.64 2.28 1.87
N PHE A 204 2.94 1.87 0.81
CA PHE A 204 1.83 0.92 0.90
C PHE A 204 2.31 -0.45 1.39
N ILE A 205 3.45 -0.94 0.86
CA ILE A 205 4.06 -2.19 1.31
C ILE A 205 4.48 -2.09 2.78
N ALA A 206 5.11 -0.99 3.18
CA ALA A 206 5.50 -0.80 4.56
C ALA A 206 4.30 -0.86 5.52
N LYS A 207 3.17 -0.26 5.16
CA LYS A 207 1.92 -0.31 5.93
C LYS A 207 1.38 -1.75 6.04
N LEU A 208 1.38 -2.51 4.94
CA LEU A 208 0.96 -3.92 4.96
C LEU A 208 1.89 -4.80 5.80
N LEU A 209 3.20 -4.56 5.77
CA LEU A 209 4.15 -5.27 6.62
C LEU A 209 3.88 -5.04 8.10
N ILE A 210 3.47 -3.83 8.50
CA ILE A 210 3.05 -3.53 9.88
C ILE A 210 1.77 -4.31 10.24
N LEU A 211 0.80 -4.38 9.33
CA LEU A 211 -0.42 -5.15 9.55
C LEU A 211 -0.14 -6.64 9.77
N SER A 212 0.77 -7.22 8.98
CA SER A 212 1.10 -8.65 9.08
C SER A 212 1.70 -9.03 10.43
N LEU A 213 2.45 -8.11 11.07
CA LEU A 213 2.99 -8.34 12.43
C LEU A 213 1.89 -8.65 13.46
N SER A 214 0.68 -8.11 13.29
CA SER A 214 -0.46 -8.42 14.16
C SER A 214 -0.89 -9.89 14.06
N PHE A 215 -0.79 -10.47 12.87
CA PHE A 215 -1.15 -11.88 12.62
C PHE A 215 -0.08 -12.84 13.13
N ILE A 216 1.19 -12.48 13.02
CA ILE A 216 2.32 -13.31 13.49
C ILE A 216 2.29 -13.47 15.01
N VAL A 217 1.92 -12.41 15.76
CA VAL A 217 1.91 -12.40 17.22
C VAL A 217 0.77 -13.26 17.80
N THR A 218 -0.35 -13.37 17.11
CA THR A 218 -1.57 -14.02 17.63
C THR A 218 -1.36 -15.49 18.04
N PRO A 219 -0.72 -16.38 17.27
CA PRO A 219 -0.49 -17.76 17.66
C PRO A 219 0.41 -17.89 18.89
N ALA A 220 1.49 -17.11 18.97
CA ALA A 220 2.40 -17.12 20.10
C ALA A 220 1.71 -16.66 21.40
N SER A 221 0.89 -15.62 21.31
CA SER A 221 0.09 -15.11 22.44
C SER A 221 -0.95 -16.13 22.90
N SER A 222 -1.63 -16.80 21.96
CA SER A 222 -2.60 -17.87 22.29
C SER A 222 -1.95 -19.05 22.99
N PHE A 223 -0.76 -19.45 22.54
CA PHE A 223 0.01 -20.50 23.20
C PHE A 223 0.39 -20.11 24.64
N ILE A 224 0.85 -18.88 24.88
CA ILE A 224 1.18 -18.42 26.23
C ILE A 224 -0.03 -18.44 27.15
N VAL A 225 -1.21 -18.05 26.67
CA VAL A 225 -2.45 -18.12 27.45
C VAL A 225 -2.75 -19.55 27.86
N ASP A 226 -2.74 -20.49 26.91
CA ASP A 226 -3.05 -21.90 27.24
C ASP A 226 -1.95 -22.53 28.10
N SER A 227 -0.70 -22.24 27.83
CA SER A 227 0.46 -22.76 28.54
C SER A 227 0.56 -22.25 30.01
N ILE A 228 0.04 -21.07 30.33
CA ILE A 228 0.09 -20.52 31.70
C ILE A 228 -1.26 -20.71 32.39
N VAL A 229 -2.32 -20.17 31.81
CA VAL A 229 -3.65 -20.15 32.45
C VAL A 229 -4.36 -21.49 32.28
N GLY A 230 -4.21 -22.13 31.13
CA GLY A 230 -4.73 -23.46 30.88
C GLY A 230 -4.12 -24.51 31.78
N GLU A 231 -2.79 -24.51 32.00
CA GLU A 231 -2.12 -25.40 32.93
C GLU A 231 -2.57 -25.15 34.36
N ARG A 232 -2.82 -23.89 34.76
CA ARG A 232 -3.33 -23.55 36.08
C ARG A 232 -4.76 -24.05 36.30
N GLU A 233 -5.64 -23.87 35.34
CA GLU A 233 -7.02 -24.37 35.39
C GLU A 233 -7.07 -25.90 35.46
N ARG A 234 -6.16 -26.58 34.75
CA ARG A 234 -6.02 -28.04 34.79
C ARG A 234 -5.27 -28.56 36.01
N LYS A 235 -4.81 -27.64 36.92
CA LYS A 235 -3.98 -27.96 38.11
C LYS A 235 -2.63 -28.60 37.78
N THR A 236 -2.20 -28.63 36.55
CA THR A 236 -0.90 -29.16 36.14
C THR A 236 0.25 -28.24 36.46
N MET A 237 0.00 -26.92 36.61
CA MET A 237 0.97 -25.95 37.08
C MET A 237 1.43 -26.23 38.53
N GLU A 238 0.51 -26.66 39.40
CA GLU A 238 0.84 -27.02 40.80
C GLU A 238 1.79 -28.22 40.86
N MET A 239 1.55 -29.21 40.00
CA MET A 239 2.45 -30.37 39.89
C MET A 239 3.83 -29.95 39.36
N LEU A 240 3.89 -29.03 38.42
CA LEU A 240 5.13 -28.50 37.87
C LEU A 240 5.94 -27.74 38.91
N LEU A 241 5.28 -26.91 39.74
CA LEU A 241 5.88 -26.16 40.84
C LEU A 241 6.36 -27.05 41.98
N ALA A 242 5.81 -28.25 42.14
CA ALA A 242 6.28 -29.25 43.09
C ALA A 242 7.56 -29.97 42.68
N THR A 243 8.01 -29.81 41.45
CA THR A 243 9.28 -30.35 40.95
C THR A 243 10.46 -29.45 41.30
N PRO A 244 11.70 -29.99 41.37
CA PRO A 244 12.88 -29.21 41.76
C PRO A 244 13.40 -28.35 40.60
N VAL A 245 12.52 -27.53 40.00
CA VAL A 245 12.81 -26.56 38.94
C VAL A 245 12.50 -25.16 39.44
N SER A 246 13.27 -24.18 38.96
CA SER A 246 13.02 -22.78 39.29
C SER A 246 11.85 -22.21 38.49
N VAL A 247 11.16 -21.24 39.08
CA VAL A 247 10.07 -20.51 38.40
C VAL A 247 10.59 -19.85 37.12
N TRP A 248 11.81 -19.35 37.10
CA TRP A 248 12.47 -18.78 35.93
C TRP A 248 12.69 -19.81 34.83
N GLU A 249 13.06 -21.04 35.14
CA GLU A 249 13.22 -22.11 34.15
C GLU A 249 11.87 -22.46 33.48
N ILE A 250 10.79 -22.44 34.29
CA ILE A 250 9.42 -22.65 33.80
C ILE A 250 9.03 -21.55 32.80
N PHE A 251 9.15 -20.29 33.19
CA PHE A 251 8.79 -19.17 32.30
C PHE A 251 9.70 -19.08 31.07
N ALA A 252 11.00 -19.28 31.25
CA ALA A 252 11.94 -19.26 30.11
C ALA A 252 11.60 -20.33 29.09
N SER A 253 11.24 -21.57 29.50
CA SER A 253 10.83 -22.63 28.58
C SER A 253 9.58 -22.23 27.79
N LYS A 254 8.61 -21.57 28.42
CA LYS A 254 7.38 -21.08 27.76
C LYS A 254 7.64 -19.96 26.77
N VAL A 255 8.50 -18.99 27.14
CA VAL A 255 8.92 -17.91 26.22
C VAL A 255 9.63 -18.49 25.00
N ILE A 256 10.58 -19.42 25.18
CA ILE A 256 11.29 -20.05 24.07
C ILE A 256 10.33 -20.85 23.19
N ALA A 257 9.41 -21.63 23.79
CA ALA A 257 8.42 -22.39 23.04
C ALA A 257 7.47 -21.49 22.23
N ALA A 258 6.99 -20.39 22.85
CA ALA A 258 6.18 -19.39 22.15
C ALA A 258 6.94 -18.73 21.00
N SER A 259 8.25 -18.47 21.21
CA SER A 259 9.11 -17.92 20.16
C SER A 259 9.31 -18.88 18.99
N ILE A 260 9.35 -20.20 19.24
CA ILE A 260 9.38 -21.22 18.18
C ILE A 260 8.09 -21.18 17.35
N ILE A 261 6.92 -21.14 18.02
CA ILE A 261 5.62 -21.01 17.30
C ILE A 261 5.57 -19.71 16.49
N GLY A 262 5.98 -18.61 17.11
CA GLY A 262 6.01 -17.32 16.45
C GLY A 262 6.96 -17.31 15.26
N SER A 263 8.11 -17.99 15.32
CA SER A 263 9.03 -18.14 14.19
C SER A 263 8.39 -18.92 13.04
N VAL A 264 7.62 -19.97 13.33
CA VAL A 264 6.87 -20.73 12.32
C VAL A 264 5.79 -19.84 11.71
N ALA A 265 5.07 -19.05 12.52
CA ALA A 265 4.09 -18.08 12.02
C ALA A 265 4.74 -17.01 11.13
N SER A 266 5.92 -16.51 11.49
CA SER A 266 6.68 -15.55 10.70
C SER A 266 7.12 -16.13 9.34
N LEU A 267 7.54 -17.39 9.30
CA LEU A 267 7.87 -18.06 8.03
C LEU A 267 6.62 -18.25 7.15
N ALA A 268 5.48 -18.58 7.74
CA ALA A 268 4.21 -18.69 7.04
C ALA A 268 3.77 -17.31 6.49
N ASP A 269 4.00 -16.23 7.24
CA ASP A 269 3.72 -14.87 6.83
C ASP A 269 4.58 -14.41 5.66
N ILE A 270 5.87 -14.73 5.66
CA ILE A 270 6.76 -14.51 4.51
C ILE A 270 6.21 -15.21 3.26
N GLY A 271 5.78 -16.48 3.39
CA GLY A 271 5.10 -17.20 2.32
C GLY A 271 3.83 -16.50 1.84
N SER A 272 3.07 -15.96 2.76
CA SER A 272 1.87 -15.16 2.50
C SER A 272 2.17 -13.87 1.74
N LEU A 273 3.23 -13.16 2.10
CA LEU A 273 3.71 -11.98 1.37
C LEU A 273 4.09 -12.33 -0.06
N LEU A 274 4.80 -13.45 -0.27
CA LEU A 274 5.15 -13.91 -1.61
C LEU A 274 3.90 -14.17 -2.48
N VAL A 275 2.90 -14.84 -1.93
CA VAL A 275 1.62 -15.07 -2.61
C VAL A 275 0.90 -13.75 -2.88
N TYR A 276 0.86 -12.84 -1.89
CA TYR A 276 0.26 -11.53 -2.03
C TYR A 276 0.89 -10.71 -3.17
N PHE A 277 2.23 -10.61 -3.20
CA PHE A 277 2.94 -9.94 -4.30
C PHE A 277 2.69 -10.63 -5.64
N GLY A 278 2.68 -11.96 -5.67
CA GLY A 278 2.33 -12.71 -6.89
C GLY A 278 0.93 -12.34 -7.40
N THR A 279 -0.06 -12.20 -6.53
CA THR A 279 -1.42 -11.80 -6.91
C THR A 279 -1.48 -10.33 -7.38
N LEU A 280 -0.72 -9.43 -6.76
CA LEU A 280 -0.63 -8.04 -7.22
C LEU A 280 0.05 -7.92 -8.58
N ILE A 281 1.14 -8.65 -8.80
CA ILE A 281 1.84 -8.66 -10.09
C ILE A 281 0.92 -9.17 -11.21
N THR A 282 0.13 -10.20 -10.96
CA THR A 282 -0.80 -10.75 -11.94
C THR A 282 -2.01 -9.84 -12.18
N ALA A 283 -2.48 -9.12 -11.14
CA ALA A 283 -3.65 -8.25 -11.24
C ALA A 283 -3.32 -6.83 -11.75
N LEU A 284 -2.14 -6.31 -11.45
CA LEU A 284 -1.79 -4.90 -11.67
C LEU A 284 -0.52 -4.69 -12.55
N GLY A 285 0.12 -5.78 -12.99
CA GLY A 285 1.21 -5.75 -13.96
C GLY A 285 2.63 -5.95 -13.39
N SER A 286 3.58 -6.21 -14.29
CA SER A 286 4.95 -6.66 -13.98
C SER A 286 5.85 -5.62 -13.28
N ARG A 287 5.43 -4.35 -13.21
CA ARG A 287 6.20 -3.29 -12.52
C ARG A 287 6.32 -3.52 -11.02
N PHE A 288 5.43 -4.30 -10.44
CA PHE A 288 5.48 -4.70 -9.03
C PHE A 288 6.65 -5.66 -8.71
N VAL A 289 7.31 -6.23 -9.72
CA VAL A 289 8.49 -7.08 -9.52
C VAL A 289 9.67 -6.28 -8.93
N ALA A 290 9.82 -5.00 -9.27
CA ALA A 290 10.88 -4.14 -8.74
C ALA A 290 10.80 -3.89 -7.23
N LEU A 291 9.65 -4.21 -6.61
CA LEU A 291 9.42 -4.06 -5.17
C LEU A 291 9.88 -5.27 -4.35
N PHE A 292 10.30 -6.33 -5.02
CA PHE A 292 10.79 -7.54 -4.39
C PHE A 292 12.24 -7.32 -3.92
N ASP A 293 12.39 -6.63 -2.78
CA ASP A 293 13.69 -6.46 -2.14
C ASP A 293 13.90 -7.54 -1.07
N ILE A 294 14.90 -8.39 -1.28
CA ILE A 294 15.28 -9.44 -0.34
C ILE A 294 15.65 -8.84 1.04
N ASN A 295 16.22 -7.64 1.07
CA ASN A 295 16.56 -6.97 2.32
C ASN A 295 15.31 -6.60 3.11
N LEU A 296 14.23 -6.19 2.43
CA LEU A 296 12.94 -5.90 3.05
C LEU A 296 12.35 -7.16 3.70
N ILE A 297 12.43 -8.31 3.02
CA ILE A 297 11.95 -9.60 3.54
C ILE A 297 12.75 -10.02 4.78
N ILE A 298 14.07 -9.89 4.74
CA ILE A 298 14.95 -10.21 5.87
C ILE A 298 14.65 -9.27 7.05
N LEU A 299 14.53 -7.98 6.78
CA LEU A 299 14.19 -6.99 7.81
C LEU A 299 12.83 -7.28 8.43
N HIS A 300 11.81 -7.61 7.63
CA HIS A 300 10.49 -7.97 8.11
C HIS A 300 10.53 -9.23 9.00
N ALA A 301 11.25 -10.28 8.59
CA ALA A 301 11.42 -11.48 9.39
C ALA A 301 12.09 -11.20 10.73
N LEU A 302 13.13 -10.35 10.74
CA LEU A 302 13.82 -9.95 11.97
C LEU A 302 12.91 -9.14 12.89
N VAL A 303 12.20 -8.15 12.35
CA VAL A 303 11.24 -7.33 13.09
C VAL A 303 10.10 -8.20 13.63
N GLY A 304 9.57 -9.13 12.83
CA GLY A 304 8.56 -10.08 13.24
C GLY A 304 9.01 -10.94 14.44
N PHE A 305 10.21 -11.51 14.35
CA PHE A 305 10.79 -12.29 15.46
C PHE A 305 10.96 -11.46 16.74
N LEU A 306 11.52 -10.24 16.62
CA LEU A 306 11.68 -9.35 17.78
C LEU A 306 10.32 -8.94 18.38
N THR A 307 9.34 -8.64 17.54
CA THR A 307 7.98 -8.31 17.98
C THR A 307 7.36 -9.45 18.76
N ILE A 308 7.54 -10.71 18.33
CA ILE A 308 7.07 -11.89 19.06
C ILE A 308 7.73 -11.96 20.42
N LEU A 309 9.06 -11.88 20.49
CA LEU A 309 9.81 -11.96 21.75
C LEU A 309 9.34 -10.88 22.74
N VAL A 310 9.24 -9.64 22.29
CA VAL A 310 8.83 -8.51 23.12
C VAL A 310 7.39 -8.69 23.59
N THR A 311 6.47 -9.00 22.69
CA THR A 311 5.04 -9.14 23.00
C THR A 311 4.79 -10.30 23.95
N VAL A 312 5.40 -11.46 23.71
CA VAL A 312 5.30 -12.62 24.60
C VAL A 312 5.86 -12.28 25.98
N SER A 313 7.05 -11.67 26.05
CA SER A 313 7.68 -11.32 27.32
C SER A 313 6.86 -10.33 28.14
N ILE A 314 6.30 -9.31 27.48
CA ILE A 314 5.46 -8.31 28.16
C ILE A 314 4.10 -8.91 28.56
N SER A 315 3.51 -9.77 27.77
CA SER A 315 2.18 -10.34 28.03
C SER A 315 2.16 -11.29 29.25
N ILE A 316 3.25 -12.01 29.53
CA ILE A 316 3.32 -12.98 30.60
C ILE A 316 2.93 -12.43 31.98
N PRO A 317 3.45 -11.28 32.48
CA PRO A 317 3.08 -10.71 33.76
C PRO A 317 1.59 -10.37 33.87
N PHE A 318 0.97 -9.96 32.78
CA PHE A 318 -0.46 -9.64 32.72
C PHE A 318 -1.30 -10.93 32.73
N ILE A 319 -0.96 -11.88 31.84
CA ILE A 319 -1.66 -13.16 31.70
C ILE A 319 -1.57 -13.98 32.99
N SER A 320 -0.41 -14.01 33.65
CA SER A 320 -0.20 -14.78 34.89
C SER A 320 -1.08 -14.32 36.06
N ARG A 321 -1.52 -13.06 36.07
CA ARG A 321 -2.41 -12.49 37.09
C ARG A 321 -3.90 -12.73 36.83
N THR A 322 -4.27 -13.18 35.65
CA THR A 322 -5.69 -13.42 35.29
C THR A 322 -6.22 -14.68 35.96
N ARG A 323 -7.53 -14.72 36.24
CA ARG A 323 -8.18 -15.88 36.89
C ARG A 323 -8.88 -16.85 35.92
N GLY A 324 -8.87 -16.59 34.64
CA GLY A 324 -9.53 -17.46 33.67
C GLY A 324 -9.00 -17.28 32.23
N ILE A 325 -9.09 -18.35 31.45
CA ILE A 325 -8.63 -18.38 30.03
C ILE A 325 -9.27 -17.28 29.19
N ARG A 326 -10.56 -16.98 29.34
CA ARG A 326 -11.25 -15.93 28.58
C ARG A 326 -10.64 -14.55 28.80
N THR A 327 -10.40 -14.19 30.08
CA THR A 327 -9.80 -12.91 30.43
C THR A 327 -8.35 -12.84 29.92
N ALA A 328 -7.60 -13.92 30.05
CA ALA A 328 -6.24 -14.02 29.53
C ALA A 328 -6.20 -13.88 28.01
N SER A 329 -7.12 -14.52 27.28
CA SER A 329 -7.23 -14.40 25.82
C SER A 329 -7.57 -12.98 25.39
N ASN A 330 -8.47 -12.30 26.09
CA ASN A 330 -8.80 -10.90 25.81
C ASN A 330 -7.58 -9.98 25.98
N ILE A 331 -6.79 -10.20 27.04
CA ILE A 331 -5.55 -9.45 27.25
C ILE A 331 -4.53 -9.76 26.15
N ALA A 332 -4.37 -11.02 25.78
CA ALA A 332 -3.48 -11.41 24.70
C ALA A 332 -3.90 -10.78 23.36
N SER A 333 -5.20 -10.71 23.08
CA SER A 333 -5.75 -10.06 21.88
C SER A 333 -5.49 -8.56 21.83
N LEU A 334 -5.42 -7.87 22.99
CA LEU A 334 -5.08 -6.44 23.02
C LEU A 334 -3.68 -6.18 22.45
N PHE A 335 -2.73 -7.06 22.66
CA PHE A 335 -1.39 -6.92 22.08
C PHE A 335 -1.40 -7.08 20.56
N SER A 336 -2.28 -7.92 20.01
CA SER A 336 -2.46 -8.02 18.55
C SER A 336 -3.14 -6.76 17.96
N VAL A 337 -4.08 -6.15 18.70
CA VAL A 337 -4.75 -4.91 18.29
C VAL A 337 -3.80 -3.71 18.24
N ILE A 338 -2.74 -3.69 19.05
CA ILE A 338 -1.73 -2.62 19.01
C ILE A 338 -1.09 -2.54 17.61
N GLY A 339 -0.72 -3.67 17.00
CA GLY A 339 -0.19 -3.69 15.65
C GLY A 339 -1.20 -3.15 14.61
N LEU A 340 -2.48 -3.49 14.76
CA LEU A 340 -3.55 -2.94 13.93
C LEU A 340 -3.71 -1.43 14.11
N ALA A 341 -3.59 -0.93 15.34
CA ALA A 341 -3.65 0.51 15.60
C ALA A 341 -2.51 1.28 14.92
N PHE A 342 -1.29 0.73 14.94
CA PHE A 342 -0.16 1.31 14.19
C PHE A 342 -0.39 1.27 12.67
N PHE A 343 -0.97 0.20 12.13
CA PHE A 343 -1.35 0.14 10.72
C PHE A 343 -2.35 1.25 10.37
N VAL A 344 -3.42 1.40 11.15
CA VAL A 344 -4.44 2.43 10.90
C VAL A 344 -3.85 3.84 11.06
N SER A 345 -3.01 4.06 12.08
CA SER A 345 -2.36 5.37 12.28
C SER A 345 -1.45 5.74 11.10
N GLY A 346 -0.75 4.79 10.50
CA GLY A 346 0.06 5.00 9.29
C GLY A 346 -0.74 5.40 8.05
N TRP A 347 -2.08 5.30 8.05
CA TRP A 347 -2.96 5.82 7.00
C TRP A 347 -3.49 7.23 7.30
N ILE A 348 -3.39 7.67 8.55
CA ILE A 348 -3.92 8.95 9.01
C ILE A 348 -2.80 9.99 9.10
N ILE A 349 -1.59 9.54 9.41
CA ILE A 349 -0.41 10.37 9.66
C ILE A 349 0.55 10.18 8.48
N ASP A 350 0.20 10.69 7.31
CA ASP A 350 1.14 10.83 6.18
C ASP A 350 1.68 12.23 6.11
#